data_26b3a8fbb883c76148ae8d98c733eca1
#
_entry.id   26b3a8fbb883c76148ae8d98c733eca1
#
_cell.length_a   1.000
_cell.length_b   1.000
_cell.length_c   1.000
_cell.angle_alpha   90.00
_cell.angle_beta   90.00
_cell.angle_gamma   90.00
#
_symmetry.space_group_name_H-M   'P 1'
#
loop_
_entity.id
_entity.type
_entity.pdbx_description
1 polymer ?
#
loop_
_entity_poly.entity_id
_entity_poly.type
_entity_poly.pdbx_seq_one_letter_code
_entity_poly.pdbx_strand_id
1 'polypeptide(L)'
;ATIVIVNKTDLVDEAGIQRVEAVVRDLNPSAQIMRAEHGKLPLDDLLATRGFDLETAQSSAGWAQALAEEHTPESEAFGFGSYVFRARRPFHPARFMDFLQSPLMKRVLRSKGFLWFASRPRWKTLVQTAGQQATVQPAGTWWALVPKEEWPTEGEARAHIDAVWEEEFGDMRQEFVLIGVDLPTDELQAALGEVLLTDEEVDGGIDVWLAMEDPLPGWDEAPAAEDEHAHAG
;
A
#
# COMPACT_ATOMS: atom_id res chain seq x y z
N ALA A 1 -1.70 20.56 6.42
CA ALA A 1 -0.34 21.08 6.12
C ALA A 1 -0.41 22.58 5.89
N THR A 2 0.56 23.36 6.41
CA THR A 2 0.68 24.79 6.17
C THR A 2 1.32 25.13 4.84
N ILE A 3 2.18 24.24 4.33
CA ILE A 3 2.79 24.33 3.00
C ILE A 3 2.55 23.03 2.26
N VAL A 4 2.16 23.14 0.99
CA VAL A 4 2.08 22.04 0.03
C VAL A 4 3.00 22.32 -1.14
N ILE A 5 3.93 21.41 -1.40
CA ILE A 5 4.88 21.51 -2.51
C ILE A 5 4.39 20.67 -3.67
N VAL A 6 4.05 21.33 -4.78
CA VAL A 6 3.76 20.68 -6.05
C VAL A 6 5.09 20.52 -6.79
N ASN A 7 5.66 19.33 -6.70
CA ASN A 7 6.94 19.01 -7.34
C ASN A 7 6.75 18.38 -8.74
N LYS A 8 7.85 18.27 -9.48
CA LYS A 8 7.87 17.74 -10.85
C LYS A 8 7.04 18.56 -11.83
N THR A 9 7.00 19.88 -11.65
CA THR A 9 6.26 20.78 -12.55
C THR A 9 6.86 20.84 -13.96
N ASP A 10 8.09 20.39 -14.13
CA ASP A 10 8.76 20.17 -15.41
C ASP A 10 8.15 19.05 -16.27
N LEU A 11 7.31 18.17 -15.71
CA LEU A 11 6.73 17.01 -16.42
C LEU A 11 5.33 17.28 -16.97
N VAL A 12 4.71 18.42 -16.64
CA VAL A 12 3.34 18.75 -17.03
C VAL A 12 3.23 20.18 -17.54
N ASP A 13 2.21 20.46 -18.36
CA ASP A 13 1.90 21.80 -18.81
C ASP A 13 1.28 22.68 -17.72
N GLU A 14 1.25 23.99 -17.96
CA GLU A 14 0.70 24.96 -17.01
C GLU A 14 -0.78 24.65 -16.64
N ALA A 15 -1.58 24.15 -17.59
CA ALA A 15 -2.96 23.78 -17.33
C ALA A 15 -3.05 22.57 -16.38
N GLY A 16 -2.11 21.61 -16.47
CA GLY A 16 -1.98 20.50 -15.56
C GLY A 16 -1.59 20.96 -14.14
N ILE A 17 -0.64 21.87 -14.04
CA ILE A 17 -0.22 22.45 -12.75
C ILE A 17 -1.39 23.17 -12.09
N GLN A 18 -2.12 24.02 -12.83
CA GLN A 18 -3.28 24.75 -12.30
C GLN A 18 -4.39 23.81 -11.80
N ARG A 19 -4.63 22.68 -12.48
CA ARG A 19 -5.59 21.67 -12.00
C ARG A 19 -5.16 21.06 -10.66
N VAL A 20 -3.88 20.71 -10.52
CA VAL A 20 -3.34 20.18 -9.26
C VAL A 20 -3.45 21.23 -8.14
N GLU A 21 -3.10 22.49 -8.43
CA GLU A 21 -3.21 23.57 -7.45
C GLU A 21 -4.67 23.83 -7.02
N ALA A 22 -5.63 23.72 -7.95
CA ALA A 22 -7.05 23.86 -7.64
C ALA A 22 -7.48 22.75 -6.66
N VAL A 23 -7.13 21.50 -6.94
CA VAL A 23 -7.41 20.37 -6.04
C VAL A 23 -6.78 20.58 -4.66
N VAL A 24 -5.53 21.04 -4.60
CA VAL A 24 -4.86 21.32 -3.32
C VAL A 24 -5.59 22.43 -2.55
N ARG A 25 -6.08 23.48 -3.22
CA ARG A 25 -6.84 24.56 -2.58
C ARG A 25 -8.19 24.13 -2.08
N ASP A 26 -8.86 23.22 -2.80
CA ASP A 26 -10.13 22.65 -2.36
C ASP A 26 -9.96 21.78 -1.10
N LEU A 27 -8.89 20.97 -1.07
CA LEU A 27 -8.58 20.10 0.06
C LEU A 27 -8.00 20.86 1.26
N ASN A 28 -7.25 21.92 1.02
CA ASN A 28 -6.62 22.74 2.05
C ASN A 28 -6.52 24.21 1.63
N PRO A 29 -7.62 24.98 1.81
CA PRO A 29 -7.69 26.39 1.38
C PRO A 29 -6.64 27.28 2.03
N SER A 30 -6.16 26.93 3.22
CA SER A 30 -5.17 27.70 3.98
C SER A 30 -3.73 27.37 3.62
N ALA A 31 -3.48 26.35 2.82
CA ALA A 31 -2.12 25.96 2.47
C ALA A 31 -1.43 26.98 1.56
N GLN A 32 -0.19 27.30 1.87
CA GLN A 32 0.69 27.96 0.92
C GLN A 32 1.17 26.93 -0.10
N ILE A 33 0.81 27.14 -1.39
CA ILE A 33 1.25 26.25 -2.46
C ILE A 33 2.57 26.77 -3.05
N MET A 34 3.56 25.89 -3.14
CA MET A 34 4.85 26.17 -3.76
C MET A 34 5.10 25.19 -4.90
N ARG A 35 5.57 25.69 -6.04
CA ARG A 35 5.98 24.88 -7.19
C ARG A 35 7.45 24.53 -7.08
N ALA A 36 7.81 23.31 -7.46
CA ALA A 36 9.19 22.86 -7.48
C ALA A 36 9.49 22.01 -8.72
N GLU A 37 10.73 22.11 -9.19
CA GLU A 37 11.31 21.24 -10.19
C GLU A 37 12.49 20.49 -9.56
N HIS A 38 12.52 19.16 -9.71
CA HIS A 38 13.55 18.31 -9.11
C HIS A 38 13.79 18.54 -7.60
N GLY A 39 12.73 18.93 -6.86
CA GLY A 39 12.82 19.23 -5.42
C GLY A 39 13.57 20.53 -5.10
N LYS A 40 13.86 21.37 -6.07
CA LYS A 40 14.57 22.64 -5.85
C LYS A 40 13.61 23.71 -5.34
N LEU A 41 13.85 24.16 -4.13
CA LEU A 41 13.12 25.26 -3.46
C LEU A 41 14.12 26.12 -2.68
N PRO A 42 13.85 27.43 -2.54
CA PRO A 42 14.60 28.26 -1.62
C PRO A 42 14.38 27.76 -0.18
N LEU A 43 15.48 27.42 0.51
CA LEU A 43 15.41 26.92 1.89
C LEU A 43 14.82 27.96 2.83
N ASP A 44 15.04 29.24 2.58
CA ASP A 44 14.50 30.33 3.37
C ASP A 44 12.98 30.35 3.37
N ASP A 45 12.34 29.99 2.24
CA ASP A 45 10.89 29.92 2.13
C ASP A 45 10.30 28.75 2.92
N LEU A 46 11.09 27.69 3.14
CA LEU A 46 10.69 26.51 3.91
C LEU A 46 10.98 26.68 5.42
N LEU A 47 12.11 27.30 5.78
CA LEU A 47 12.58 27.40 7.16
C LEU A 47 12.07 28.66 7.86
N ALA A 48 11.78 29.72 7.12
CA ALA A 48 11.25 30.98 7.67
C ALA A 48 9.76 30.90 8.06
N THR A 49 9.08 29.83 7.68
CA THR A 49 7.68 29.64 8.05
C THR A 49 7.60 29.24 9.52
N ARG A 50 7.34 30.19 10.39
CA ARG A 50 6.78 29.90 11.74
C ARG A 50 5.33 29.40 11.61
N GLY A 51 5.08 28.58 10.58
CA GLY A 51 3.75 28.28 10.06
C GLY A 51 2.97 27.21 10.83
N PHE A 52 3.53 26.59 11.85
CA PHE A 52 2.75 25.72 12.72
C PHE A 52 2.33 26.49 13.96
N ASP A 53 1.09 26.93 13.94
CA ASP A 53 0.38 27.42 15.13
C ASP A 53 -0.64 26.36 15.54
N LEU A 54 -0.43 25.80 16.74
CA LEU A 54 -1.29 24.75 17.28
C LEU A 54 -2.72 25.24 17.49
N GLU A 55 -2.92 26.50 17.87
CA GLU A 55 -4.23 27.10 18.09
C GLU A 55 -4.99 27.27 16.78
N THR A 56 -4.31 27.71 15.71
CA THR A 56 -4.86 27.77 14.35
C THR A 56 -5.12 26.37 13.79
N ALA A 57 -4.27 25.37 14.08
CA ALA A 57 -4.47 24.00 13.65
C ALA A 57 -5.70 23.36 14.33
N GLN A 58 -5.89 23.60 15.62
CA GLN A 58 -7.02 23.09 16.41
C GLN A 58 -8.34 23.81 16.05
N SER A 59 -8.29 25.06 15.63
CA SER A 59 -9.45 25.86 15.21
C SER A 59 -9.79 25.71 13.74
N SER A 60 -8.96 24.98 12.96
CA SER A 60 -9.25 24.75 11.54
C SER A 60 -10.53 23.92 11.40
N ALA A 61 -11.40 24.35 10.48
CA ALA A 61 -12.68 23.68 10.23
C ALA A 61 -12.51 22.18 9.93
N GLY A 62 -11.41 21.79 9.27
CA GLY A 62 -11.08 20.40 8.98
C GLY A 62 -10.76 19.56 10.22
N TRP A 63 -10.14 20.15 11.27
CA TRP A 63 -9.88 19.42 12.52
C TRP A 63 -11.16 19.23 13.34
N ALA A 64 -11.99 20.27 13.44
CA ALA A 64 -13.28 20.20 14.12
C ALA A 64 -14.25 19.25 13.41
N GLN A 65 -14.21 19.21 12.08
CA GLN A 65 -14.98 18.33 11.24
C GLN A 65 -14.50 16.87 11.34
N ALA A 66 -13.19 16.63 11.35
CA ALA A 66 -12.60 15.30 11.56
C ALA A 66 -12.89 14.70 12.95
N LEU A 67 -13.17 15.53 13.95
CA LEU A 67 -13.57 15.11 15.29
C LEU A 67 -15.10 14.99 15.48
N ALA A 68 -15.90 15.65 14.65
CA ALA A 68 -17.35 15.78 14.83
C ALA A 68 -18.19 14.96 13.84
N GLU A 69 -17.65 14.51 12.72
CA GLU A 69 -18.39 13.78 11.70
C GLU A 69 -17.91 12.32 11.57
N GLU A 70 -18.88 11.41 11.55
CA GLU A 70 -18.73 10.14 10.85
C GLU A 70 -18.27 10.47 9.42
N HIS A 71 -17.06 10.08 9.08
CA HIS A 71 -16.41 10.35 7.80
C HIS A 71 -17.35 10.07 6.63
N THR A 72 -17.89 11.13 6.02
CA THR A 72 -18.21 11.07 4.60
C THR A 72 -16.86 11.08 3.90
N PRO A 73 -16.45 10.03 3.19
CA PRO A 73 -15.10 9.96 2.64
C PRO A 73 -14.91 11.13 1.66
N GLU A 74 -13.80 11.88 1.80
CA GLU A 74 -13.34 12.89 0.82
C GLU A 74 -13.22 12.30 -0.60
N SER A 75 -13.27 10.98 -0.71
CA SER A 75 -13.36 10.18 -1.93
C SER A 75 -14.53 10.54 -2.85
N GLU A 76 -15.69 10.99 -2.30
CA GLU A 76 -16.85 11.31 -3.14
C GLU A 76 -16.68 12.62 -3.94
N ALA A 77 -15.92 13.58 -3.43
CA ALA A 77 -15.73 14.85 -4.09
C ALA A 77 -14.72 14.79 -5.27
N PHE A 78 -13.75 13.87 -5.23
CA PHE A 78 -12.67 13.79 -6.21
C PHE A 78 -12.50 12.42 -6.86
N GLY A 79 -13.39 11.46 -6.59
CA GLY A 79 -13.32 10.10 -7.12
C GLY A 79 -12.14 9.28 -6.58
N PHE A 80 -11.41 9.77 -5.57
CA PHE A 80 -10.37 8.97 -4.92
C PHE A 80 -11.01 7.92 -4.02
N GLY A 81 -10.56 6.70 -4.16
CA GLY A 81 -11.04 5.60 -3.33
C GLY A 81 -9.91 4.64 -2.96
N SER A 82 -10.19 3.83 -1.96
CA SER A 82 -9.35 2.70 -1.60
C SER A 82 -10.18 1.42 -1.63
N TYR A 83 -9.55 0.36 -2.10
CA TYR A 83 -10.11 -0.98 -2.09
C TYR A 83 -9.11 -1.93 -1.43
N VAL A 84 -9.59 -2.82 -0.57
CA VAL A 84 -8.77 -3.81 0.11
C VAL A 84 -9.23 -5.21 -0.29
N PHE A 85 -8.38 -5.91 -1.04
CA PHE A 85 -8.61 -7.31 -1.36
C PHE A 85 -8.05 -8.19 -0.24
N ARG A 86 -8.86 -9.13 0.24
CA ARG A 86 -8.48 -10.13 1.24
C ARG A 86 -8.91 -11.53 0.78
N ALA A 87 -8.00 -12.50 0.92
CA ALA A 87 -8.30 -13.91 0.65
C ALA A 87 -7.34 -14.81 1.45
N ARG A 88 -7.75 -16.06 1.66
CA ARG A 88 -6.96 -17.09 2.36
C ARG A 88 -6.51 -18.21 1.40
N ARG A 89 -6.15 -17.82 0.19
CA ARG A 89 -5.66 -18.74 -0.84
C ARG A 89 -4.45 -18.10 -1.54
N PRO A 90 -3.42 -18.87 -1.93
CA PRO A 90 -2.26 -18.30 -2.62
C PRO A 90 -2.64 -17.70 -3.97
N PHE A 91 -1.89 -16.69 -4.40
CA PHE A 91 -1.90 -16.20 -5.77
C PHE A 91 -1.04 -17.08 -6.68
N HIS A 92 -1.53 -17.30 -7.90
CA HIS A 92 -0.74 -17.83 -9.00
C HIS A 92 0.20 -16.72 -9.52
N PRO A 93 1.55 -16.94 -9.54
CA PRO A 93 2.48 -15.85 -9.80
C PRO A 93 2.36 -15.26 -11.22
N ALA A 94 2.17 -16.09 -12.25
CA ALA A 94 2.01 -15.60 -13.61
C ALA A 94 0.69 -14.80 -13.78
N ARG A 95 -0.44 -15.31 -13.26
CA ARG A 95 -1.73 -14.58 -13.32
C ARG A 95 -1.65 -13.24 -12.56
N PHE A 96 -0.87 -13.16 -11.49
CA PHE A 96 -0.66 -11.91 -10.80
C PHE A 96 0.13 -10.89 -11.64
N MET A 97 1.16 -11.34 -12.36
CA MET A 97 1.89 -10.46 -13.26
C MET A 97 1.01 -9.95 -14.42
N ASP A 98 0.15 -10.80 -14.97
CA ASP A 98 -0.84 -10.39 -15.98
C ASP A 98 -1.83 -9.37 -15.41
N PHE A 99 -2.29 -9.57 -14.17
CA PHE A 99 -3.14 -8.60 -13.47
C PHE A 99 -2.45 -7.25 -13.32
N LEU A 100 -1.18 -7.21 -12.91
CA LEU A 100 -0.43 -5.94 -12.78
C LEU A 100 -0.30 -5.18 -14.12
N GLN A 101 -0.31 -5.88 -15.24
CA GLN A 101 -0.25 -5.30 -16.59
C GLN A 101 -1.64 -4.99 -17.17
N SER A 102 -2.71 -5.36 -16.48
CA SER A 102 -4.07 -5.20 -16.96
C SER A 102 -4.51 -3.73 -17.06
N PRO A 103 -5.52 -3.42 -17.88
CA PRO A 103 -6.10 -2.07 -17.95
C PRO A 103 -6.66 -1.58 -16.61
N LEU A 104 -7.07 -2.46 -15.71
CA LEU A 104 -7.58 -2.11 -14.38
C LEU A 104 -6.52 -1.36 -13.56
N MET A 105 -5.26 -1.77 -13.66
CA MET A 105 -4.16 -1.13 -12.94
C MET A 105 -3.87 0.31 -13.40
N LYS A 106 -4.38 0.74 -14.56
CA LYS A 106 -4.25 2.15 -14.99
C LYS A 106 -5.04 3.13 -14.11
N ARG A 107 -6.07 2.66 -13.41
CA ARG A 107 -6.85 3.46 -12.45
C ARG A 107 -6.26 3.41 -11.04
N VAL A 108 -5.33 2.49 -10.79
CA VAL A 108 -4.64 2.35 -9.51
C VAL A 108 -3.42 3.27 -9.51
N LEU A 109 -3.43 4.27 -8.65
CA LEU A 109 -2.32 5.20 -8.47
C LEU A 109 -1.22 4.58 -7.60
N ARG A 110 -1.63 3.83 -6.60
CA ARG A 110 -0.74 3.17 -5.65
C ARG A 110 -1.39 1.90 -5.13
N SER A 111 -0.57 0.87 -4.96
CA SER A 111 -0.98 -0.30 -4.19
C SER A 111 0.13 -0.74 -3.23
N LYS A 112 -0.28 -1.41 -2.16
CA LYS A 112 0.65 -2.02 -1.21
C LYS A 112 -0.02 -3.19 -0.51
N GLY A 113 0.71 -4.28 -0.33
CA GLY A 113 0.19 -5.41 0.43
C GLY A 113 1.22 -6.47 0.72
N PHE A 114 0.86 -7.32 1.69
CA PHE A 114 1.55 -8.57 1.94
C PHE A 114 0.79 -9.68 1.23
N LEU A 115 1.47 -10.36 0.32
CA LEU A 115 0.88 -11.35 -0.56
C LEU A 115 1.54 -12.72 -0.36
N TRP A 116 0.74 -13.74 -0.54
CA TRP A 116 1.12 -15.14 -0.48
C TRP A 116 1.10 -15.73 -1.88
N PHE A 117 2.26 -16.11 -2.43
CA PHE A 117 2.38 -16.73 -3.75
C PHE A 117 2.65 -18.22 -3.66
N ALA A 118 2.03 -18.98 -4.56
CA ALA A 118 2.18 -20.44 -4.61
C ALA A 118 3.63 -20.87 -4.90
N SER A 119 4.33 -20.18 -5.80
CA SER A 119 5.74 -20.47 -6.12
C SER A 119 6.71 -20.16 -4.98
N ARG A 120 6.31 -19.36 -4.02
CA ARG A 120 7.12 -18.90 -2.88
C ARG A 120 6.37 -19.04 -1.55
N PRO A 121 5.79 -20.21 -1.25
CA PRO A 121 4.77 -20.36 -0.20
C PRO A 121 5.28 -20.01 1.20
N ARG A 122 6.60 -20.08 1.43
CA ARG A 122 7.21 -19.77 2.72
C ARG A 122 7.33 -18.25 2.97
N TRP A 123 7.34 -17.47 1.92
CA TRP A 123 7.66 -16.06 2.02
C TRP A 123 6.41 -15.19 2.07
N LYS A 124 6.37 -14.32 3.04
CA LYS A 124 5.50 -13.15 3.01
C LYS A 124 6.12 -12.18 2.01
N THR A 125 5.41 -11.89 0.95
CA THR A 125 5.91 -11.03 -0.13
C THR A 125 5.29 -9.65 -0.04
N LEU A 126 6.11 -8.62 0.13
CA LEU A 126 5.67 -7.23 0.04
C LEU A 126 5.63 -6.81 -1.43
N VAL A 127 4.44 -6.47 -1.91
CA VAL A 127 4.25 -5.87 -3.24
C VAL A 127 3.81 -4.43 -3.09
N GLN A 128 4.43 -3.54 -3.85
CA GLN A 128 4.07 -2.13 -3.88
C GLN A 128 4.07 -1.66 -5.33
N THR A 129 3.09 -0.82 -5.69
CA THR A 129 3.08 -0.12 -6.97
C THR A 129 2.95 1.38 -6.78
N ALA A 130 3.56 2.15 -7.67
CA ALA A 130 3.41 3.58 -7.78
C ALA A 130 3.39 3.95 -9.28
N GLY A 131 2.21 4.26 -9.81
CA GLY A 131 2.00 4.37 -11.25
C GLY A 131 2.36 3.05 -11.96
N GLN A 132 3.30 3.09 -12.90
CA GLN A 132 3.75 1.92 -13.67
C GLN A 132 4.91 1.15 -13.01
N GLN A 133 5.44 1.64 -11.92
CA GLN A 133 6.53 0.97 -11.21
C GLN A 133 5.95 -0.02 -10.20
N ALA A 134 6.46 -1.25 -10.23
CA ALA A 134 6.15 -2.28 -9.25
C ALA A 134 7.43 -2.76 -8.56
N THR A 135 7.36 -2.96 -7.26
CA THR A 135 8.42 -3.58 -6.45
C THR A 135 7.87 -4.81 -5.77
N VAL A 136 8.63 -5.89 -5.81
CA VAL A 136 8.31 -7.17 -5.18
C VAL A 136 9.52 -7.56 -4.32
N GLN A 137 9.32 -7.69 -3.02
CA GLN A 137 10.41 -7.92 -2.05
C GLN A 137 9.99 -8.96 -1.01
N PRO A 138 10.93 -9.75 -0.48
CA PRO A 138 10.64 -10.58 0.69
C PRO A 138 10.38 -9.67 1.91
N ALA A 139 9.41 -10.05 2.73
CA ALA A 139 9.04 -9.36 3.96
C ALA A 139 9.01 -10.32 5.16
N GLY A 140 9.87 -11.32 5.12
CA GLY A 140 9.97 -12.35 6.15
C GLY A 140 9.16 -13.60 5.84
N THR A 141 9.04 -14.44 6.83
CA THR A 141 8.31 -15.72 6.79
C THR A 141 6.95 -15.56 7.47
N TRP A 142 5.96 -16.33 7.06
CA TRP A 142 4.69 -16.42 7.75
C TRP A 142 4.84 -17.05 9.12
N TRP A 143 4.17 -16.51 10.13
CA TRP A 143 4.20 -17.04 11.49
C TRP A 143 3.67 -18.48 11.60
N ALA A 144 2.77 -18.86 10.69
CA ALA A 144 2.29 -20.23 10.59
C ALA A 144 3.39 -21.25 10.31
N LEU A 145 4.54 -20.82 9.78
CA LEU A 145 5.70 -21.66 9.45
C LEU A 145 6.85 -21.49 10.44
N VAL A 146 6.70 -20.65 11.45
CA VAL A 146 7.66 -20.42 12.52
C VAL A 146 7.26 -21.24 13.74
N PRO A 147 8.18 -21.95 14.40
CA PRO A 147 7.91 -22.65 15.65
C PRO A 147 7.28 -21.72 16.68
N LYS A 148 6.25 -22.19 17.41
CA LYS A 148 5.52 -21.34 18.37
C LYS A 148 6.40 -20.83 19.51
N GLU A 149 7.48 -21.54 19.78
CA GLU A 149 8.49 -21.20 20.79
C GLU A 149 9.29 -19.93 20.42
N GLU A 150 9.32 -19.60 19.12
CA GLU A 150 9.99 -18.41 18.57
C GLU A 150 9.02 -17.21 18.40
N TRP A 151 7.72 -17.40 18.73
CA TRP A 151 6.75 -16.32 18.60
C TRP A 151 6.92 -15.29 19.71
N PRO A 152 6.62 -14.02 19.43
CA PRO A 152 6.56 -13.01 20.48
C PRO A 152 5.52 -13.42 21.51
N THR A 153 5.87 -13.35 22.79
CA THR A 153 4.99 -13.75 23.90
C THR A 153 3.98 -12.67 24.24
N GLU A 154 4.31 -11.41 23.96
CA GLU A 154 3.50 -10.24 24.30
C GLU A 154 3.82 -9.06 23.37
N GLY A 155 3.11 -7.95 23.49
CA GLY A 155 3.30 -6.71 22.73
C GLY A 155 2.52 -6.67 21.41
N GLU A 156 2.78 -5.62 20.62
CA GLU A 156 2.04 -5.34 19.36
C GLU A 156 2.19 -6.46 18.34
N ALA A 157 3.38 -7.06 18.23
CA ALA A 157 3.62 -8.15 17.29
C ALA A 157 2.77 -9.38 17.63
N ARG A 158 2.65 -9.74 18.91
CA ARG A 158 1.77 -10.85 19.36
C ARG A 158 0.30 -10.53 19.08
N ALA A 159 -0.13 -9.34 19.45
CA ALA A 159 -1.50 -8.90 19.21
C ALA A 159 -1.86 -8.91 17.72
N HIS A 160 -0.91 -8.52 16.85
CA HIS A 160 -1.10 -8.58 15.40
C HIS A 160 -1.26 -10.02 14.89
N ILE A 161 -0.43 -10.96 15.37
CA ILE A 161 -0.54 -12.39 14.99
C ILE A 161 -1.94 -12.90 15.39
N ASP A 162 -2.35 -12.66 16.63
CA ASP A 162 -3.63 -13.14 17.15
C ASP A 162 -4.83 -12.54 16.39
N ALA A 163 -4.74 -11.28 15.98
CA ALA A 163 -5.80 -10.59 15.25
C ALA A 163 -6.02 -11.11 13.83
N VAL A 164 -4.99 -11.70 13.19
CA VAL A 164 -5.07 -12.17 11.80
C VAL A 164 -5.05 -13.68 11.67
N TRP A 165 -4.97 -14.40 12.80
CA TRP A 165 -4.84 -15.84 12.81
C TRP A 165 -6.13 -16.56 12.46
N GLU A 166 -6.06 -17.54 11.58
CA GLU A 166 -7.13 -18.51 11.29
C GLU A 166 -6.60 -19.95 11.46
N GLU A 167 -7.44 -20.86 11.96
CA GLU A 167 -6.98 -22.23 12.29
C GLU A 167 -6.38 -22.98 11.11
N GLU A 168 -6.94 -22.79 9.91
CA GLU A 168 -6.51 -23.53 8.71
C GLU A 168 -5.24 -22.96 8.07
N PHE A 169 -5.09 -21.63 8.05
CA PHE A 169 -4.04 -20.94 7.29
C PHE A 169 -3.02 -20.19 8.17
N GLY A 170 -3.28 -20.12 9.46
CA GLY A 170 -2.48 -19.26 10.34
C GLY A 170 -2.61 -17.78 9.95
N ASP A 171 -1.49 -17.09 9.79
CA ASP A 171 -1.43 -15.71 9.33
C ASP A 171 -1.26 -15.56 7.80
N MET A 172 -1.17 -16.69 7.08
CA MET A 172 -1.02 -16.68 5.60
C MET A 172 -2.28 -16.15 4.94
N ARG A 173 -2.13 -15.09 4.13
CA ARG A 173 -3.24 -14.41 3.48
C ARG A 173 -2.81 -13.52 2.34
N GLN A 174 -3.80 -13.10 1.56
CA GLN A 174 -3.71 -11.91 0.73
C GLN A 174 -4.25 -10.73 1.53
N GLU A 175 -3.50 -9.66 1.55
CA GLU A 175 -3.97 -8.36 2.03
C GLU A 175 -3.37 -7.28 1.13
N PHE A 176 -4.15 -6.84 0.15
CA PHE A 176 -3.70 -5.94 -0.91
C PHE A 176 -4.57 -4.70 -0.97
N VAL A 177 -3.99 -3.57 -0.61
CA VAL A 177 -4.65 -2.26 -0.64
C VAL A 177 -4.35 -1.59 -1.97
N LEU A 178 -5.39 -1.17 -2.67
CA LEU A 178 -5.31 -0.41 -3.93
C LEU A 178 -5.94 0.96 -3.71
N ILE A 179 -5.25 2.01 -4.12
CA ILE A 179 -5.71 3.40 -4.03
C ILE A 179 -5.70 3.98 -5.45
N GLY A 180 -6.78 4.62 -5.84
CA GLY A 180 -6.90 5.17 -7.19
C GLY A 180 -8.08 6.11 -7.36
N VAL A 181 -8.39 6.43 -8.62
CA VAL A 181 -9.50 7.30 -9.00
C VAL A 181 -10.57 6.45 -9.68
N ASP A 182 -11.82 6.61 -9.25
CA ASP A 182 -12.99 5.88 -9.77
C ASP A 182 -12.68 4.37 -9.87
N LEU A 183 -12.19 3.78 -8.78
CA LEU A 183 -11.80 2.38 -8.75
C LEU A 183 -12.99 1.47 -9.06
N PRO A 184 -12.90 0.61 -10.08
CA PRO A 184 -13.93 -0.38 -10.40
C PRO A 184 -13.81 -1.56 -9.42
N THR A 185 -14.32 -1.39 -8.21
CA THR A 185 -14.11 -2.34 -7.09
C THR A 185 -14.60 -3.75 -7.41
N ASP A 186 -15.76 -3.88 -8.08
CA ASP A 186 -16.30 -5.19 -8.45
C ASP A 186 -15.44 -5.90 -9.49
N GLU A 187 -14.92 -5.15 -10.47
CA GLU A 187 -14.01 -5.70 -11.48
C GLU A 187 -12.66 -6.06 -10.87
N LEU A 188 -12.15 -5.25 -9.94
CA LEU A 188 -10.92 -5.55 -9.19
C LEU A 188 -11.10 -6.80 -8.32
N GLN A 189 -12.24 -6.93 -7.63
CA GLN A 189 -12.58 -8.11 -6.84
C GLN A 189 -12.58 -9.37 -7.72
N ALA A 190 -13.27 -9.33 -8.86
CA ALA A 190 -13.37 -10.45 -9.79
C ALA A 190 -11.98 -10.83 -10.36
N ALA A 191 -11.25 -9.83 -10.86
CA ALA A 191 -9.92 -10.05 -11.45
C ALA A 191 -8.91 -10.61 -10.45
N LEU A 192 -8.87 -10.08 -9.22
CA LEU A 192 -8.02 -10.61 -8.16
C LEU A 192 -8.48 -12.00 -7.67
N GLY A 193 -9.78 -12.28 -7.75
CA GLY A 193 -10.32 -13.62 -7.50
C GLY A 193 -9.79 -14.66 -8.51
N GLU A 194 -9.68 -14.30 -9.78
CA GLU A 194 -9.11 -15.15 -10.83
C GLU A 194 -7.59 -15.37 -10.70
N VAL A 195 -6.89 -14.48 -9.98
CA VAL A 195 -5.47 -14.65 -9.68
C VAL A 195 -5.24 -15.73 -8.62
N LEU A 196 -6.20 -15.98 -7.73
CA LEU A 196 -6.10 -17.03 -6.72
C LEU A 196 -5.98 -18.41 -7.39
N LEU A 197 -5.28 -19.34 -6.74
CA LEU A 197 -5.25 -20.73 -7.19
C LEU A 197 -6.66 -21.29 -7.33
N THR A 198 -6.88 -22.12 -8.35
CA THR A 198 -8.10 -22.90 -8.50
C THR A 198 -8.15 -24.06 -7.47
N ASP A 199 -9.30 -24.70 -7.31
CA ASP A 199 -9.41 -25.86 -6.41
C ASP A 199 -8.48 -26.99 -6.85
N GLU A 200 -8.38 -27.24 -8.16
CA GLU A 200 -7.47 -28.24 -8.73
C GLU A 200 -5.99 -27.95 -8.44
N GLU A 201 -5.58 -26.67 -8.55
CA GLU A 201 -4.21 -26.24 -8.22
C GLU A 201 -3.92 -26.34 -6.72
N VAL A 202 -4.90 -26.06 -5.86
CA VAL A 202 -4.79 -26.24 -4.41
C VAL A 202 -4.64 -27.71 -4.06
N ASP A 203 -5.50 -28.58 -4.63
CA ASP A 203 -5.49 -30.02 -4.40
C ASP A 203 -4.19 -30.69 -4.92
N GLY A 204 -3.55 -30.09 -5.93
CA GLY A 204 -2.26 -30.52 -6.43
C GLY A 204 -1.10 -30.41 -5.42
N GLY A 205 -1.27 -29.58 -4.40
CA GLY A 205 -0.36 -29.45 -3.28
C GLY A 205 0.96 -28.72 -3.58
N ILE A 206 1.84 -28.74 -2.59
CA ILE A 206 3.04 -27.91 -2.57
C ILE A 206 4.01 -28.18 -3.74
N ASP A 207 4.12 -29.43 -4.20
CA ASP A 207 5.03 -29.79 -5.29
C ASP A 207 4.56 -29.16 -6.61
N VAL A 208 3.26 -29.10 -6.84
CA VAL A 208 2.65 -28.42 -8.00
C VAL A 208 2.89 -26.91 -7.90
N TRP A 209 2.73 -26.35 -6.72
CA TRP A 209 2.92 -24.91 -6.49
C TRP A 209 4.36 -24.45 -6.77
N LEU A 210 5.33 -25.22 -6.27
CA LEU A 210 6.76 -24.93 -6.46
C LEU A 210 7.21 -25.13 -7.92
N ALA A 211 6.48 -25.91 -8.71
CA ALA A 211 6.75 -26.13 -10.12
C ALA A 211 6.10 -25.07 -11.05
N MET A 212 5.28 -24.17 -10.51
CA MET A 212 4.67 -23.09 -11.29
C MET A 212 5.72 -22.13 -11.83
N GLU A 213 5.50 -21.63 -13.05
CA GLU A 213 6.30 -20.56 -13.61
C GLU A 213 6.19 -19.31 -12.71
N ASP A 214 7.34 -18.78 -12.32
CA ASP A 214 7.44 -17.62 -11.45
C ASP A 214 8.12 -16.43 -12.15
N PRO A 215 7.35 -15.57 -12.82
CA PRO A 215 7.86 -14.38 -13.49
C PRO A 215 8.16 -13.21 -12.54
N LEU A 216 7.90 -13.37 -11.23
CA LEU A 216 8.18 -12.33 -10.25
C LEU A 216 9.69 -12.09 -10.17
N PRO A 217 10.13 -10.83 -9.91
CA PRO A 217 11.55 -10.53 -9.73
C PRO A 217 12.19 -11.47 -8.72
N GLY A 218 13.36 -12.03 -9.10
CA GLY A 218 14.18 -12.79 -8.17
C GLY A 218 14.67 -11.88 -7.05
N TRP A 219 14.79 -12.42 -5.86
CA TRP A 219 15.58 -11.81 -4.80
C TRP A 219 16.68 -12.80 -4.40
N ASP A 220 17.92 -12.30 -4.34
CA ASP A 220 18.99 -13.03 -3.71
C ASP A 220 18.61 -13.31 -2.24
N GLU A 221 19.09 -14.42 -1.67
CA GLU A 221 18.67 -14.93 -0.37
C GLU A 221 18.22 -13.85 0.61
N ALA A 222 16.98 -13.99 1.11
CA ALA A 222 16.41 -12.99 2.00
C ALA A 222 17.42 -12.64 3.11
N PRO A 223 17.59 -11.36 3.43
CA PRO A 223 18.44 -10.99 4.55
C PRO A 223 18.00 -11.79 5.76
N ALA A 224 18.95 -12.45 6.42
CA ALA A 224 18.71 -13.04 7.74
C ALA A 224 18.03 -11.95 8.57
N ALA A 225 16.99 -12.34 9.33
CA ALA A 225 16.26 -11.40 10.17
C ALA A 225 17.29 -10.57 10.95
N GLU A 226 17.48 -9.33 10.53
CA GLU A 226 18.28 -8.39 11.30
C GLU A 226 17.49 -8.13 12.59
N ASP A 227 18.12 -8.46 13.70
CA ASP A 227 17.67 -8.12 15.04
C ASP A 227 17.43 -6.61 15.12
N GLU A 228 16.20 -6.15 14.94
CA GLU A 228 15.76 -4.78 15.25
C GLU A 228 15.72 -4.50 16.77
N HIS A 229 16.66 -5.06 17.54
CA HIS A 229 16.77 -4.86 18.97
C HIS A 229 18.11 -4.24 19.40
N ALA A 230 18.60 -3.27 18.63
CA ALA A 230 19.79 -2.53 19.09
C ALA A 230 19.71 -1.05 18.76
N HIS A 231 18.70 -0.33 19.33
CA HIS A 231 18.80 1.12 19.58
C HIS A 231 17.63 1.61 20.44
N ALA A 232 17.67 1.25 21.73
CA ALA A 232 17.02 1.99 22.79
C ALA A 232 18.02 1.97 23.97
N GLY A 233 18.89 2.97 23.97
CA GLY A 233 19.78 3.35 25.06
C GLY A 233 19.81 4.86 25.18
#